data_3e4eacda19275bf8e6c2814881905ba0
#
_entry.id   3e4eacda19275bf8e6c2814881905ba0
#
_cell.length_a   1.000
_cell.length_b   1.000
_cell.length_c   1.000
_cell.angle_alpha   90.00
_cell.angle_beta   90.00
_cell.angle_gamma   90.00
#
_symmetry.space_group_name_H-M   'P 1'
#
loop_
_entity.id
_entity.type
_entity.pdbx_description
1 polymer ?
#
loop_
_entity_poly.entity_id
_entity_poly.type
_entity_poly.pdbx_seq_one_letter_code
_entity_poly.pdbx_strand_id
1 'polypeptide(L)'
;MQNLPQELQLQSTYEDWQNKKFSNPKATIRVATLFSGIGAIEHALKRLKLKSEIIFACDNDAFVKESYLANYQIDDKHFYDDVSESSLNAKKYKHKVDLLVGGSPCQSFSMIGERKGLEDTRGTLFYDFARVISECRPKVFIFENVKGLLSHDEGQTWEIIQKVFQELNYDFSSQVLNSKHFGVPQNRNRVFVVGFRQSNKQFRFPARINLETKMQDYLEDYVDSKFYLKDKGMKFVTGLKNQVKSYTQINGEVALCQKANQQFNWHGDFIFEKALEKLKYDEQLFEINEIAEKY
;
A
#
# COMPACT_ATOMS: atom_id res chain seq x y z
N MET A 1 -4.97 -14.24 27.63
CA MET A 1 -5.85 -14.19 26.43
C MET A 1 -7.00 -13.24 26.79
N GLN A 2 -6.81 -11.96 26.51
CA GLN A 2 -7.88 -10.97 26.67
C GLN A 2 -8.67 -10.89 25.38
N ASN A 3 -9.97 -11.08 25.49
CA ASN A 3 -10.93 -11.03 24.39
C ASN A 3 -10.86 -9.65 23.70
N LEU A 4 -10.52 -9.66 22.41
CA LEU A 4 -10.76 -8.52 21.54
C LEU A 4 -12.27 -8.20 21.57
N PRO A 5 -12.65 -6.90 21.67
CA PRO A 5 -14.05 -6.52 21.63
C PRO A 5 -14.71 -7.06 20.37
N GLN A 6 -15.87 -7.68 20.53
CA GLN A 6 -16.73 -8.10 19.42
C GLN A 6 -16.88 -6.97 18.42
N GLU A 7 -16.58 -7.26 17.16
CA GLU A 7 -16.86 -6.38 16.04
C GLU A 7 -18.35 -6.00 16.09
N LEU A 8 -18.64 -4.76 16.39
CA LEU A 8 -19.92 -4.18 16.10
C LEU A 8 -20.11 -4.27 14.58
N GLN A 9 -20.83 -5.28 14.14
CA GLN A 9 -21.36 -5.40 12.79
C GLN A 9 -22.39 -4.29 12.57
N LEU A 10 -21.91 -3.08 12.31
CA LEU A 10 -22.73 -2.10 11.63
C LEU A 10 -22.84 -2.59 10.20
N GLN A 11 -23.98 -3.19 9.88
CA GLN A 11 -24.44 -3.40 8.50
C GLN A 11 -24.56 -2.03 7.82
N SER A 12 -23.46 -1.52 7.28
CA SER A 12 -23.54 -0.53 6.24
C SER A 12 -23.86 -1.29 4.95
N THR A 13 -24.93 -0.92 4.30
CA THR A 13 -25.34 -1.53 3.04
C THR A 13 -24.21 -1.38 2.02
N TYR A 14 -23.89 -2.47 1.30
CA TYR A 14 -22.88 -2.65 0.28
C TYR A 14 -22.67 -1.47 -0.71
N GLU A 15 -23.70 -0.65 -0.91
CA GLU A 15 -23.76 0.38 -1.95
C GLU A 15 -23.24 1.76 -1.52
N ASP A 16 -23.05 2.00 -0.22
CA ASP A 16 -22.92 3.37 0.32
C ASP A 16 -21.68 4.14 -0.18
N TRP A 17 -20.54 3.47 -0.39
CA TRP A 17 -19.33 4.18 -0.79
C TRP A 17 -19.07 4.16 -2.31
N GLN A 18 -19.51 3.11 -3.02
CA GLN A 18 -19.34 3.01 -4.48
C GLN A 18 -20.22 4.00 -5.22
N ASN A 19 -21.43 4.27 -4.67
CA ASN A 19 -22.41 5.19 -5.23
C ASN A 19 -22.42 6.55 -4.54
N LYS A 20 -21.41 6.85 -3.71
CA LYS A 20 -21.36 8.08 -2.93
C LYS A 20 -21.29 9.31 -3.85
N LYS A 21 -22.26 10.20 -3.70
CA LYS A 21 -22.25 11.51 -4.36
C LYS A 21 -21.49 12.51 -3.49
N PHE A 22 -20.50 13.15 -4.09
CA PHE A 22 -19.77 14.23 -3.42
C PHE A 22 -20.61 15.52 -3.44
N SER A 23 -20.69 16.21 -2.30
CA SER A 23 -21.44 17.46 -2.17
C SER A 23 -20.92 18.59 -3.08
N ASN A 24 -19.63 18.58 -3.36
CA ASN A 24 -18.98 19.51 -4.29
C ASN A 24 -17.97 18.76 -5.19
N PRO A 25 -18.44 18.05 -6.23
CA PRO A 25 -17.57 17.26 -7.12
C PRO A 25 -16.64 18.15 -7.99
N LYS A 26 -16.91 19.42 -8.10
CA LYS A 26 -16.09 20.39 -8.86
C LYS A 26 -14.98 21.04 -8.04
N ALA A 27 -14.97 20.85 -6.71
CA ALA A 27 -13.93 21.38 -5.87
C ALA A 27 -12.56 20.73 -6.20
N THR A 28 -11.51 21.54 -6.26
CA THR A 28 -10.15 21.04 -6.43
C THR A 28 -9.59 20.61 -5.08
N ILE A 29 -9.13 19.37 -4.96
CA ILE A 29 -8.45 18.83 -3.79
C ILE A 29 -6.95 19.10 -3.95
N ARG A 30 -6.37 19.89 -3.06
CA ARG A 30 -4.93 20.15 -3.01
C ARG A 30 -4.28 18.99 -2.24
N VAL A 31 -3.61 18.10 -2.98
CA VAL A 31 -3.03 16.89 -2.42
C VAL A 31 -1.52 17.00 -2.30
N ALA A 32 -0.97 16.44 -1.22
CA ALA A 32 0.45 16.20 -1.08
C ALA A 32 0.70 14.76 -0.65
N THR A 33 1.77 14.16 -1.14
CA THR A 33 2.11 12.78 -0.83
C THR A 33 3.56 12.65 -0.36
N LEU A 34 3.76 11.82 0.67
CA LEU A 34 5.06 11.41 1.17
C LEU A 34 5.21 9.90 1.01
N PHE A 35 6.41 9.45 0.66
CA PHE A 35 6.63 8.06 0.27
C PHE A 35 5.66 7.69 -0.86
N SER A 36 5.64 8.58 -1.86
CA SER A 36 4.60 8.68 -2.88
C SER A 36 4.48 7.44 -3.74
N GLY A 37 5.59 6.66 -3.85
CA GLY A 37 5.66 5.56 -4.78
C GLY A 37 5.28 6.02 -6.19
N ILE A 38 4.65 5.18 -6.96
CA ILE A 38 4.21 5.49 -8.33
C ILE A 38 2.87 6.25 -8.40
N GLY A 39 2.42 6.88 -7.30
CA GLY A 39 1.23 7.75 -7.29
C GLY A 39 -0.11 7.03 -7.12
N ALA A 40 -0.20 6.08 -6.20
CA ALA A 40 -1.43 5.32 -5.96
C ALA A 40 -2.62 6.21 -5.53
N ILE A 41 -2.36 7.28 -4.77
CA ILE A 41 -3.39 8.21 -4.28
C ILE A 41 -3.88 9.11 -5.41
N GLU A 42 -2.98 9.64 -6.20
CA GLU A 42 -3.28 10.44 -7.38
C GLU A 42 -4.12 9.63 -8.37
N HIS A 43 -3.74 8.36 -8.58
CA HIS A 43 -4.51 7.44 -9.41
C HIS A 43 -5.91 7.19 -8.84
N ALA A 44 -6.04 7.01 -7.53
CA ALA A 44 -7.33 6.82 -6.88
C ALA A 44 -8.24 8.04 -7.06
N LEU A 45 -7.72 9.27 -6.88
CA LEU A 45 -8.48 10.51 -7.11
C LEU A 45 -8.92 10.63 -8.57
N LYS A 46 -8.06 10.29 -9.52
CA LYS A 46 -8.38 10.26 -10.97
C LYS A 46 -9.49 9.24 -11.27
N ARG A 47 -9.41 8.03 -10.71
CA ARG A 47 -10.46 7.00 -10.88
C ARG A 47 -11.81 7.45 -10.30
N LEU A 48 -11.81 8.17 -9.20
CA LEU A 48 -13.00 8.76 -8.59
C LEU A 48 -13.52 9.99 -9.36
N LYS A 49 -12.85 10.40 -10.45
CA LYS A 49 -13.15 11.62 -11.24
C LYS A 49 -13.18 12.89 -10.38
N LEU A 50 -12.37 12.92 -9.32
CA LEU A 50 -12.20 14.08 -8.46
C LEU A 50 -11.09 14.98 -9.03
N LYS A 51 -11.38 16.28 -9.08
CA LYS A 51 -10.36 17.25 -9.49
C LYS A 51 -9.32 17.40 -8.39
N SER A 52 -8.06 17.14 -8.71
CA SER A 52 -6.95 17.30 -7.76
C SER A 52 -5.83 18.14 -8.35
N GLU A 53 -5.09 18.81 -7.47
CA GLU A 53 -3.87 19.53 -7.75
C GLU A 53 -2.78 19.00 -6.81
N ILE A 54 -1.66 18.54 -7.38
CA ILE A 54 -0.54 18.02 -6.60
C ILE A 54 0.29 19.21 -6.16
N ILE A 55 0.34 19.47 -4.84
CA ILE A 55 1.09 20.57 -4.25
C ILE A 55 2.56 20.21 -4.09
N PHE A 56 2.83 19.00 -3.65
CA PHE A 56 4.15 18.37 -3.68
C PHE A 56 4.04 16.86 -3.54
N ALA A 57 5.09 16.16 -3.97
CA ALA A 57 5.30 14.73 -3.78
C ALA A 57 6.72 14.51 -3.25
N CYS A 58 6.93 13.40 -2.52
CA CYS A 58 8.24 13.05 -1.99
C CYS A 58 8.45 11.53 -2.01
N ASP A 59 9.54 11.10 -2.64
CA ASP A 59 10.03 9.72 -2.59
C ASP A 59 11.53 9.72 -2.88
N ASN A 60 12.30 8.83 -2.25
CA ASN A 60 13.76 8.80 -2.38
C ASN A 60 14.28 7.87 -3.48
N ASP A 61 13.41 7.16 -4.20
CA ASP A 61 13.77 6.28 -5.29
C ASP A 61 13.73 7.03 -6.63
N ALA A 62 14.85 7.07 -7.32
CA ALA A 62 14.97 7.79 -8.61
C ALA A 62 14.08 7.21 -9.71
N PHE A 63 13.87 5.88 -9.75
CA PHE A 63 12.97 5.24 -10.71
C PHE A 63 11.51 5.54 -10.40
N VAL A 64 11.17 5.63 -9.12
CA VAL A 64 9.86 6.07 -8.66
C VAL A 64 9.59 7.50 -9.11
N LYS A 65 10.56 8.41 -8.91
CA LYS A 65 10.46 9.81 -9.36
C LYS A 65 10.22 9.89 -10.87
N GLU A 66 11.03 9.18 -11.66
CA GLU A 66 10.87 9.16 -13.11
C GLU A 66 9.47 8.68 -13.53
N SER A 67 9.02 7.57 -12.95
CA SER A 67 7.68 7.04 -13.19
C SER A 67 6.58 8.01 -12.76
N TYR A 68 6.74 8.66 -11.61
CA TYR A 68 5.75 9.61 -11.09
C TYR A 68 5.61 10.83 -12.02
N LEU A 69 6.74 11.44 -12.41
CA LEU A 69 6.76 12.60 -13.30
C LEU A 69 6.23 12.29 -14.70
N ALA A 70 6.40 11.05 -15.18
CA ALA A 70 5.83 10.61 -16.45
C ALA A 70 4.29 10.47 -16.43
N ASN A 71 3.70 10.22 -15.26
CA ASN A 71 2.26 9.93 -15.11
C ASN A 71 1.43 11.09 -14.58
N TYR A 72 2.05 12.05 -13.87
CA TYR A 72 1.34 13.14 -13.20
C TYR A 72 1.92 14.50 -13.54
N GLN A 73 1.03 15.49 -13.65
CA GLN A 73 1.43 16.89 -13.90
C GLN A 73 1.86 17.54 -12.58
N ILE A 74 3.15 17.58 -12.36
CA ILE A 74 3.80 18.26 -11.25
C ILE A 74 5.12 18.88 -11.76
N ASP A 75 5.44 20.08 -11.31
CA ASP A 75 6.76 20.70 -11.57
C ASP A 75 7.83 19.97 -10.76
N ASP A 76 8.95 19.58 -11.39
CA ASP A 76 10.05 18.85 -10.76
C ASP A 76 10.54 19.49 -9.45
N LYS A 77 10.53 20.81 -9.35
CA LYS A 77 10.86 21.53 -8.10
C LYS A 77 9.91 21.26 -6.92
N HIS A 78 8.77 20.63 -7.17
CA HIS A 78 7.80 20.21 -6.15
C HIS A 78 7.83 18.71 -5.88
N PHE A 79 8.71 17.97 -6.56
CA PHE A 79 9.04 16.58 -6.21
C PHE A 79 10.33 16.58 -5.39
N TYR A 80 10.27 16.05 -4.18
CA TYR A 80 11.38 16.02 -3.22
C TYR A 80 11.93 14.61 -3.12
N ASP A 81 13.26 14.48 -3.20
CA ASP A 81 13.96 13.20 -3.10
C ASP A 81 14.20 12.79 -1.63
N ASP A 82 14.00 13.72 -0.68
CA ASP A 82 14.17 13.48 0.75
C ASP A 82 13.10 14.22 1.56
N VAL A 83 12.54 13.54 2.55
CA VAL A 83 11.50 14.06 3.42
C VAL A 83 12.04 14.92 4.57
N SER A 84 13.35 14.91 4.83
CA SER A 84 13.98 15.68 5.91
C SER A 84 13.71 17.19 5.83
N GLU A 85 13.82 17.90 6.94
CA GLU A 85 13.57 19.35 7.00
C GLU A 85 14.50 20.15 6.08
N SER A 86 15.74 19.69 5.89
CA SER A 86 16.72 20.33 5.00
C SER A 86 16.31 20.28 3.52
N SER A 87 15.63 19.22 3.09
CA SER A 87 15.13 19.06 1.73
C SER A 87 13.71 19.60 1.59
N LEU A 88 12.78 19.12 2.41
CA LEU A 88 11.36 19.49 2.38
C LEU A 88 11.03 20.50 3.51
N ASN A 89 11.20 21.78 3.26
CA ASN A 89 10.66 22.81 4.13
C ASN A 89 9.14 22.92 3.96
N ALA A 90 8.41 22.13 4.75
CA ALA A 90 6.96 22.01 4.61
C ALA A 90 6.19 23.25 5.14
N LYS A 91 6.83 24.14 5.92
CA LYS A 91 6.23 25.39 6.42
C LYS A 91 5.73 26.29 5.29
N LYS A 92 6.39 26.30 4.12
CA LYS A 92 5.96 27.08 2.93
C LYS A 92 4.61 26.61 2.36
N TYR A 93 4.15 25.43 2.71
CA TYR A 93 2.89 24.83 2.30
C TYR A 93 1.79 24.91 3.37
N LYS A 94 2.04 25.65 4.46
CA LYS A 94 1.07 25.82 5.56
C LYS A 94 -0.29 26.28 5.03
N HIS A 95 -1.33 25.49 5.34
CA HIS A 95 -2.72 25.67 4.90
C HIS A 95 -2.95 25.61 3.37
N LYS A 96 -1.94 25.22 2.59
CA LYS A 96 -2.08 25.03 1.14
C LYS A 96 -2.43 23.60 0.74
N VAL A 97 -2.40 22.66 1.69
CA VAL A 97 -2.71 21.24 1.49
C VAL A 97 -4.06 20.91 2.11
N ASP A 98 -4.95 20.31 1.34
CA ASP A 98 -6.22 19.81 1.85
C ASP A 98 -6.07 18.36 2.34
N LEU A 99 -5.39 17.52 1.56
CA LEU A 99 -5.15 16.11 1.85
C LEU A 99 -3.64 15.81 1.80
N LEU A 100 -3.08 15.36 2.92
CA LEU A 100 -1.73 14.80 3.00
C LEU A 100 -1.82 13.28 3.15
N VAL A 101 -1.15 12.53 2.30
CA VAL A 101 -1.10 11.06 2.40
C VAL A 101 0.35 10.59 2.48
N GLY A 102 0.59 9.56 3.28
CA GLY A 102 1.90 8.93 3.33
C GLY A 102 1.90 7.63 4.12
N GLY A 103 2.91 6.81 3.85
CA GLY A 103 3.14 5.54 4.54
C GLY A 103 4.62 5.34 4.78
N SER A 104 5.13 5.76 5.95
CA SER A 104 6.55 5.61 6.25
C SER A 104 6.97 4.13 6.26
N PRO A 105 8.17 3.80 5.73
CA PRO A 105 8.68 2.43 5.77
C PRO A 105 8.74 1.87 7.19
N CYS A 106 8.35 0.59 7.35
CA CYS A 106 8.29 -0.09 8.65
C CYS A 106 9.67 -0.24 9.33
N GLN A 107 10.75 -0.24 8.55
CA GLN A 107 12.12 -0.44 9.06
C GLN A 107 12.59 0.68 10.02
N SER A 108 11.94 1.85 9.98
CA SER A 108 12.27 2.98 10.85
C SER A 108 11.68 2.90 12.26
N PHE A 109 10.83 1.91 12.54
CA PHE A 109 10.15 1.84 13.85
C PHE A 109 10.99 1.24 14.97
N SER A 110 12.04 0.47 14.66
CA SER A 110 12.93 -0.10 15.68
C SER A 110 13.59 0.95 16.61
N MET A 111 13.60 2.22 16.22
CA MET A 111 14.18 3.33 16.99
C MET A 111 13.11 4.19 17.72
N ILE A 112 11.82 3.89 17.58
CA ILE A 112 10.76 4.70 18.18
C ILE A 112 10.66 4.47 19.70
N GLY A 113 10.90 3.24 20.19
CA GLY A 113 10.74 2.87 21.60
C GLY A 113 11.62 3.64 22.60
N GLU A 114 12.71 4.27 22.16
CA GLU A 114 13.62 5.04 23.00
C GLU A 114 13.25 6.54 23.11
N ARG A 115 12.18 7.00 22.45
CA ARG A 115 11.89 8.45 22.23
C ARG A 115 10.58 8.91 22.89
N LYS A 116 10.64 10.07 23.55
CA LYS A 116 9.56 10.65 24.36
C LYS A 116 8.78 11.76 23.63
N GLY A 117 8.15 11.49 22.45
CA GLY A 117 7.25 12.44 21.81
C GLY A 117 7.85 13.28 20.66
N LEU A 118 7.13 14.32 20.21
CA LEU A 118 7.49 15.15 19.06
C LEU A 118 8.79 15.95 19.23
N GLU A 119 9.21 16.26 20.47
CA GLU A 119 10.40 17.06 20.73
C GLU A 119 11.71 16.31 20.44
N ASP A 120 11.69 14.98 20.46
CA ASP A 120 12.86 14.12 20.17
C ASP A 120 12.74 13.47 18.79
N THR A 121 12.38 14.27 17.78
CA THR A 121 11.91 13.82 16.46
C THR A 121 12.99 13.46 15.46
N ARG A 122 14.27 13.51 15.81
CA ARG A 122 15.36 13.29 14.85
C ARG A 122 15.59 11.80 14.57
N GLY A 123 15.36 11.39 13.32
CA GLY A 123 15.91 10.17 12.73
C GLY A 123 14.95 9.01 12.45
N THR A 124 13.62 9.18 12.48
CA THR A 124 12.73 8.18 11.89
C THR A 124 11.74 8.82 10.92
N LEU A 125 11.51 8.15 9.80
CA LEU A 125 10.62 8.63 8.73
C LEU A 125 9.16 8.86 9.19
N PHE A 126 8.72 8.20 10.26
CA PHE A 126 7.43 8.48 10.88
C PHE A 126 7.38 9.89 11.49
N TYR A 127 8.43 10.30 12.19
CA TYR A 127 8.47 11.64 12.76
C TYR A 127 8.59 12.73 11.69
N ASP A 128 9.26 12.43 10.56
CA ASP A 128 9.23 13.34 9.41
C ASP A 128 7.82 13.49 8.85
N PHE A 129 7.05 12.41 8.76
CA PHE A 129 5.63 12.49 8.39
C PHE A 129 4.84 13.36 9.39
N ALA A 130 5.03 13.16 10.69
CA ALA A 130 4.39 13.95 11.74
C ALA A 130 4.81 15.43 11.70
N ARG A 131 6.10 15.72 11.43
CA ARG A 131 6.62 17.08 11.23
C ARG A 131 5.93 17.76 10.06
N VAL A 132 5.81 17.08 8.92
CA VAL A 132 5.14 17.64 7.74
C VAL A 132 3.67 17.91 8.03
N ILE A 133 2.95 17.06 8.79
CA ILE A 133 1.58 17.36 9.27
C ILE A 133 1.58 18.64 10.12
N SER A 134 2.49 18.74 11.07
CA SER A 134 2.61 19.91 11.97
C SER A 134 2.84 21.22 11.19
N GLU A 135 3.72 21.18 10.19
CA GLU A 135 4.12 22.34 9.40
C GLU A 135 3.07 22.73 8.34
N CYS A 136 2.57 21.76 7.56
CA CYS A 136 1.58 22.01 6.50
C CYS A 136 0.19 22.29 7.05
N ARG A 137 -0.18 21.70 8.20
CA ARG A 137 -1.52 21.77 8.79
C ARG A 137 -2.62 21.41 7.77
N PRO A 138 -2.55 20.21 7.11
CA PRO A 138 -3.56 19.79 6.16
C PRO A 138 -4.94 19.71 6.81
N LYS A 139 -6.02 19.75 6.02
CA LYS A 139 -7.39 19.53 6.56
C LYS A 139 -7.58 18.09 6.98
N VAL A 140 -7.04 17.16 6.18
CA VAL A 140 -7.11 15.72 6.37
C VAL A 140 -5.73 15.12 6.13
N PHE A 141 -5.35 14.14 6.95
CA PHE A 141 -4.25 13.26 6.59
C PHE A 141 -4.70 11.81 6.51
N ILE A 142 -4.01 11.01 5.68
CA ILE A 142 -4.11 9.55 5.64
C ILE A 142 -2.71 9.00 5.86
N PHE A 143 -2.56 8.15 6.89
CA PHE A 143 -1.35 7.39 7.14
C PHE A 143 -1.62 5.92 6.88
N GLU A 144 -0.79 5.27 6.06
CA GLU A 144 -0.89 3.84 5.75
C GLU A 144 0.35 3.10 6.25
N ASN A 145 0.16 1.88 6.77
CA ASN A 145 1.28 1.01 7.12
C ASN A 145 0.89 -0.47 7.11
N VAL A 146 1.88 -1.35 7.28
CA VAL A 146 1.65 -2.79 7.42
C VAL A 146 0.89 -3.11 8.70
N LYS A 147 0.04 -4.15 8.69
CA LYS A 147 -0.70 -4.60 9.89
C LYS A 147 0.21 -4.89 11.08
N GLY A 148 1.45 -5.37 10.83
CA GLY A 148 2.42 -5.69 11.87
C GLY A 148 2.81 -4.51 12.78
N LEU A 149 2.59 -3.26 12.33
CA LEU A 149 2.78 -2.06 13.14
C LEU A 149 1.99 -2.10 14.46
N LEU A 150 0.78 -2.66 14.44
CA LEU A 150 -0.10 -2.71 15.62
C LEU A 150 0.43 -3.62 16.74
N SER A 151 1.28 -4.58 16.41
CA SER A 151 1.88 -5.53 17.37
C SER A 151 3.39 -5.35 17.51
N HIS A 152 3.97 -4.35 16.85
CA HIS A 152 5.39 -4.06 16.93
C HIS A 152 5.72 -3.59 18.35
N ASP A 153 6.81 -4.16 18.92
CA ASP A 153 7.24 -3.86 20.30
C ASP A 153 6.09 -3.97 21.30
N GLU A 154 5.42 -5.13 21.29
CA GLU A 154 4.27 -5.43 22.16
C GLU A 154 3.12 -4.40 22.08
N GLY A 155 3.04 -3.63 21.00
CA GLY A 155 2.05 -2.58 20.78
C GLY A 155 2.52 -1.17 21.17
N GLN A 156 3.65 -1.01 21.82
CA GLN A 156 4.17 0.28 22.28
C GLN A 156 4.37 1.27 21.13
N THR A 157 4.89 0.79 20.00
CA THR A 157 5.05 1.63 18.81
C THR A 157 3.73 2.25 18.36
N TRP A 158 2.66 1.47 18.37
CA TRP A 158 1.34 1.96 17.99
C TRP A 158 0.80 3.00 18.97
N GLU A 159 0.98 2.78 20.26
CA GLU A 159 0.60 3.76 21.30
C GLU A 159 1.33 5.10 21.13
N ILE A 160 2.63 5.07 20.80
CA ILE A 160 3.42 6.29 20.55
C ILE A 160 2.88 7.02 19.33
N ILE A 161 2.61 6.32 18.24
CA ILE A 161 2.04 6.91 17.00
C ILE A 161 0.70 7.59 17.28
N GLN A 162 -0.17 6.94 18.06
CA GLN A 162 -1.45 7.52 18.46
C GLN A 162 -1.28 8.81 19.28
N LYS A 163 -0.37 8.82 20.26
CA LYS A 163 -0.04 10.00 21.07
C LYS A 163 0.46 11.15 20.18
N VAL A 164 1.35 10.89 19.24
CA VAL A 164 1.86 11.91 18.31
C VAL A 164 0.72 12.53 17.50
N PHE A 165 -0.22 11.74 16.98
CA PHE A 165 -1.36 12.31 16.23
C PHE A 165 -2.31 13.13 17.13
N GLN A 166 -2.48 12.74 18.40
CA GLN A 166 -3.23 13.53 19.39
C GLN A 166 -2.55 14.87 19.70
N GLU A 167 -1.23 14.86 19.91
CA GLU A 167 -0.43 16.08 20.16
C GLU A 167 -0.47 17.04 18.97
N LEU A 168 -0.62 16.54 17.75
CA LEU A 168 -0.82 17.34 16.53
C LEU A 168 -2.23 18.00 16.45
N ASN A 169 -3.13 17.71 17.38
CA ASN A 169 -4.52 18.16 17.42
C ASN A 169 -5.33 17.73 16.18
N TYR A 170 -5.27 16.42 15.87
CA TYR A 170 -6.12 15.78 14.89
C TYR A 170 -6.99 14.73 15.57
N ASP A 171 -8.29 14.77 15.28
CA ASP A 171 -9.19 13.67 15.58
C ASP A 171 -9.00 12.59 14.53
N PHE A 172 -8.69 11.38 14.92
CA PHE A 172 -8.40 10.32 13.96
C PHE A 172 -9.16 9.02 14.25
N SER A 173 -9.35 8.26 13.20
CA SER A 173 -9.88 6.90 13.24
C SER A 173 -8.89 5.97 12.54
N SER A 174 -8.79 4.72 13.01
CA SER A 174 -7.90 3.73 12.41
C SER A 174 -8.62 2.40 12.20
N GLN A 175 -8.27 1.70 11.10
CA GLN A 175 -8.79 0.37 10.81
C GLN A 175 -7.80 -0.42 9.93
N VAL A 176 -7.75 -1.74 10.13
CA VAL A 176 -7.06 -2.65 9.21
C VAL A 176 -7.99 -3.00 8.07
N LEU A 177 -7.57 -2.67 6.85
CA LEU A 177 -8.28 -3.04 5.63
C LEU A 177 -7.48 -4.12 4.87
N ASN A 178 -8.20 -4.98 4.15
CA ASN A 178 -7.61 -5.97 3.27
C ASN A 178 -8.10 -5.72 1.85
N SER A 179 -7.20 -5.59 0.88
CA SER A 179 -7.54 -5.28 -0.52
C SER A 179 -8.56 -6.24 -1.14
N LYS A 180 -8.57 -7.53 -0.75
CA LYS A 180 -9.57 -8.49 -1.23
C LYS A 180 -11.01 -8.14 -0.86
N HIS A 181 -11.21 -7.32 0.18
CA HIS A 181 -12.53 -6.83 0.58
C HIS A 181 -12.95 -5.54 -0.14
N PHE A 182 -12.15 -5.11 -1.13
CA PHE A 182 -12.38 -3.89 -1.91
C PHE A 182 -12.16 -4.12 -3.42
N GLY A 183 -12.42 -5.34 -3.88
CA GLY A 183 -12.45 -5.69 -5.30
C GLY A 183 -11.07 -5.99 -5.92
N VAL A 184 -10.02 -6.15 -5.11
CA VAL A 184 -8.69 -6.53 -5.61
C VAL A 184 -8.35 -7.94 -5.12
N PRO A 185 -8.16 -8.94 -5.99
CA PRO A 185 -7.91 -10.33 -5.59
C PRO A 185 -6.47 -10.53 -5.05
N GLN A 186 -6.13 -9.76 -4.01
CA GLN A 186 -4.86 -9.86 -3.28
C GLN A 186 -5.10 -9.80 -1.78
N ASN A 187 -4.45 -10.68 -1.04
CA ASN A 187 -4.50 -10.71 0.41
C ASN A 187 -3.47 -9.73 1.02
N ARG A 188 -3.80 -8.43 1.00
CA ARG A 188 -2.92 -7.35 1.47
C ARG A 188 -3.58 -6.59 2.62
N ASN A 189 -3.17 -6.90 3.85
CA ASN A 189 -3.63 -6.20 5.04
C ASN A 189 -2.79 -4.94 5.28
N ARG A 190 -3.47 -3.80 5.48
CA ARG A 190 -2.85 -2.52 5.83
C ARG A 190 -3.66 -1.81 6.90
N VAL A 191 -2.97 -1.21 7.86
CA VAL A 191 -3.59 -0.25 8.76
C VAL A 191 -3.68 1.10 8.06
N PHE A 192 -4.86 1.70 8.10
CA PHE A 192 -5.10 3.06 7.65
C PHE A 192 -5.51 3.91 8.84
N VAL A 193 -4.93 5.10 8.93
CA VAL A 193 -5.32 6.13 9.89
C VAL A 193 -5.78 7.33 9.10
N VAL A 194 -6.99 7.82 9.39
CA VAL A 194 -7.54 9.03 8.77
C VAL A 194 -7.75 10.06 9.86
N GLY A 195 -7.03 11.17 9.77
CA GLY A 195 -7.09 12.27 10.74
C GLY A 195 -7.69 13.53 10.16
N PHE A 196 -8.58 14.16 10.92
CA PHE A 196 -9.20 15.45 10.58
C PHE A 196 -8.69 16.52 11.53
N ARG A 197 -8.30 17.66 10.98
CA ARG A 197 -7.87 18.79 11.79
C ARG A 197 -9.07 19.47 12.45
N GLN A 198 -9.09 19.49 13.80
CA GLN A 198 -10.09 20.21 14.61
C GLN A 198 -11.53 19.93 14.16
N SER A 199 -11.90 18.69 14.11
CA SER A 199 -13.22 18.28 13.64
C SER A 199 -13.76 17.25 14.62
N ASN A 200 -14.90 17.49 15.22
CA ASN A 200 -15.61 16.48 16.01
C ASN A 200 -16.18 15.34 15.14
N LYS A 201 -15.62 15.14 13.94
CA LYS A 201 -16.08 14.14 12.96
C LYS A 201 -15.25 12.88 13.09
N GLN A 202 -15.91 11.74 13.24
CA GLN A 202 -15.30 10.43 13.11
C GLN A 202 -15.37 9.97 11.65
N PHE A 203 -14.23 9.45 11.14
CA PHE A 203 -14.21 8.81 9.84
C PHE A 203 -14.87 7.44 9.92
N ARG A 204 -15.81 7.19 9.02
CA ARG A 204 -16.40 5.84 8.84
C ARG A 204 -15.68 5.15 7.69
N PHE A 205 -15.00 4.06 8.01
CA PHE A 205 -14.36 3.24 6.99
C PHE A 205 -15.42 2.56 6.10
N PRO A 206 -15.12 2.36 4.81
CA PRO A 206 -16.06 1.76 3.89
C PRO A 206 -16.36 0.30 4.29
N ALA A 207 -17.60 -0.13 4.03
CA ALA A 207 -17.99 -1.52 4.19
C ALA A 207 -17.23 -2.42 3.21
N ARG A 208 -17.01 -3.66 3.62
CA ARG A 208 -16.43 -4.69 2.75
C ARG A 208 -17.38 -5.01 1.61
N ILE A 209 -16.83 -5.31 0.44
CA ILE A 209 -17.55 -5.79 -0.72
C ILE A 209 -17.17 -7.24 -1.02
N ASN A 210 -18.04 -7.97 -1.71
CA ASN A 210 -17.69 -9.29 -2.22
C ASN A 210 -16.64 -9.18 -3.31
N LEU A 211 -15.70 -10.11 -3.33
CA LEU A 211 -14.71 -10.20 -4.38
C LEU A 211 -15.35 -10.96 -5.57
N GLU A 212 -15.50 -10.28 -6.68
CA GLU A 212 -16.11 -10.83 -7.91
C GLU A 212 -15.06 -11.35 -8.88
N THR A 213 -13.81 -10.94 -8.72
CA THR A 213 -12.69 -11.29 -9.61
C THR A 213 -11.69 -12.18 -8.91
N LYS A 214 -10.98 -12.98 -9.70
CA LYS A 214 -9.90 -13.85 -9.26
C LYS A 214 -8.56 -13.32 -9.75
N MET A 215 -7.47 -13.79 -9.16
CA MET A 215 -6.12 -13.47 -9.63
C MET A 215 -5.94 -13.82 -11.11
N GLN A 216 -6.51 -14.96 -11.54
CA GLN A 216 -6.44 -15.44 -12.92
C GLN A 216 -7.01 -14.47 -13.94
N ASP A 217 -8.00 -13.64 -13.57
CA ASP A 217 -8.62 -12.66 -14.47
C ASP A 217 -7.68 -11.50 -14.85
N TYR A 218 -6.52 -11.41 -14.19
CA TYR A 218 -5.50 -10.37 -14.39
C TYR A 218 -4.20 -10.92 -14.99
N LEU A 219 -4.16 -12.21 -15.31
CA LEU A 219 -2.97 -12.81 -15.92
C LEU A 219 -3.00 -12.60 -17.44
N GLU A 220 -1.81 -12.51 -18.02
CA GLU A 220 -1.63 -12.47 -19.46
C GLU A 220 -1.90 -13.85 -20.05
N ASP A 221 -2.50 -13.89 -21.26
CA ASP A 221 -2.76 -15.13 -22.00
C ASP A 221 -1.47 -15.78 -22.50
N TYR A 222 -0.43 -14.98 -22.72
CA TYR A 222 0.88 -15.41 -23.17
C TYR A 222 1.96 -14.96 -22.20
N VAL A 223 2.79 -15.89 -21.78
CA VAL A 223 3.92 -15.66 -20.86
C VAL A 223 5.22 -16.10 -21.52
N ASP A 224 6.22 -15.21 -21.54
CA ASP A 224 7.56 -15.50 -22.06
C ASP A 224 8.20 -16.66 -21.29
N SER A 225 8.85 -17.59 -22.02
CA SER A 225 9.50 -18.79 -21.46
C SER A 225 10.49 -18.51 -20.33
N LYS A 226 11.10 -17.33 -20.29
CA LYS A 226 12.02 -16.90 -19.21
C LYS A 226 11.37 -16.85 -17.82
N PHE A 227 10.03 -16.73 -17.74
CA PHE A 227 9.28 -16.70 -16.49
C PHE A 227 8.89 -18.09 -15.97
N TYR A 228 9.09 -19.14 -16.75
CA TYR A 228 8.84 -20.51 -16.31
C TYR A 228 9.93 -20.99 -15.38
N LEU A 229 9.51 -21.70 -14.31
CA LEU A 229 10.43 -22.22 -13.32
C LEU A 229 11.13 -23.48 -13.85
N LYS A 230 12.44 -23.54 -13.69
CA LYS A 230 13.24 -24.74 -13.88
C LYS A 230 13.09 -25.69 -12.66
N ASP A 231 13.62 -26.90 -12.74
CA ASP A 231 13.51 -27.97 -11.73
C ASP A 231 13.73 -27.52 -10.29
N LYS A 232 14.76 -26.68 -10.04
CA LYS A 232 15.06 -26.17 -8.72
C LYS A 232 13.94 -25.29 -8.17
N GLY A 233 13.39 -24.41 -9.02
CA GLY A 233 12.26 -23.55 -8.67
C GLY A 233 11.00 -24.39 -8.46
N MET A 234 10.72 -25.33 -9.35
CA MET A 234 9.60 -26.27 -9.25
C MET A 234 9.62 -27.04 -7.91
N LYS A 235 10.75 -27.65 -7.56
CA LYS A 235 10.92 -28.34 -6.27
C LYS A 235 10.68 -27.43 -5.06
N PHE A 236 11.07 -26.16 -5.16
CA PHE A 236 10.86 -25.18 -4.08
C PHE A 236 9.37 -24.84 -3.93
N VAL A 237 8.70 -24.46 -5.02
CA VAL A 237 7.31 -23.98 -4.97
C VAL A 237 6.30 -25.09 -4.68
N THR A 238 6.56 -26.34 -5.12
CA THR A 238 5.72 -27.49 -4.83
C THR A 238 5.99 -28.11 -3.47
N GLY A 239 7.05 -27.71 -2.79
CA GLY A 239 7.42 -28.22 -1.47
C GLY A 239 6.35 -27.93 -0.42
N LEU A 240 5.78 -28.95 0.20
CA LEU A 240 4.69 -28.84 1.18
C LEU A 240 5.02 -27.84 2.32
N LYS A 241 6.27 -27.86 2.81
CA LYS A 241 6.74 -26.94 3.86
C LYS A 241 6.57 -25.45 3.46
N ASN A 242 6.85 -25.12 2.22
CA ASN A 242 6.77 -23.73 1.71
C ASN A 242 5.32 -23.30 1.50
N GLN A 243 4.46 -24.22 1.06
CA GLN A 243 3.02 -23.96 0.92
C GLN A 243 2.34 -23.78 2.29
N VAL A 244 2.61 -24.65 3.26
CA VAL A 244 2.08 -24.55 4.63
C VAL A 244 2.48 -23.25 5.31
N LYS A 245 3.71 -22.75 5.07
CA LYS A 245 4.18 -21.47 5.58
C LYS A 245 3.66 -20.25 4.78
N SER A 246 2.84 -20.49 3.76
CA SER A 246 2.37 -19.44 2.83
C SER A 246 3.52 -18.64 2.20
N TYR A 247 4.65 -19.29 1.96
CA TYR A 247 5.73 -18.70 1.17
C TYR A 247 5.40 -18.77 -0.32
N THR A 248 4.77 -19.87 -0.73
CA THR A 248 4.35 -20.14 -2.10
C THR A 248 2.88 -20.54 -2.12
N GLN A 249 2.18 -20.17 -3.18
CA GLN A 249 0.82 -20.58 -3.48
C GLN A 249 0.73 -20.98 -4.94
N ILE A 250 0.06 -22.09 -5.25
CA ILE A 250 -0.15 -22.56 -6.62
C ILE A 250 -1.63 -22.49 -6.94
N ASN A 251 -1.97 -21.89 -8.09
CA ASN A 251 -3.35 -21.76 -8.60
C ASN A 251 -4.33 -21.09 -7.61
N GLY A 252 -3.83 -20.19 -6.75
CA GLY A 252 -4.67 -19.45 -5.81
C GLY A 252 -5.62 -18.48 -6.52
N GLU A 253 -6.85 -18.36 -6.03
CA GLU A 253 -7.81 -17.38 -6.55
C GLU A 253 -7.53 -15.95 -6.05
N VAL A 254 -6.91 -15.83 -4.89
CA VAL A 254 -6.52 -14.56 -4.26
C VAL A 254 -5.02 -14.55 -4.08
N ALA A 255 -4.33 -13.62 -4.71
CA ALA A 255 -2.88 -13.51 -4.66
C ALA A 255 -2.38 -13.27 -3.23
N LEU A 256 -1.21 -13.80 -2.92
CA LEU A 256 -0.47 -13.45 -1.71
C LEU A 256 -0.03 -11.99 -1.77
N CYS A 257 0.30 -11.41 -0.62
CA CYS A 257 0.87 -10.07 -0.59
C CYS A 257 2.23 -10.04 -1.26
N GLN A 258 2.35 -9.34 -2.38
CA GLN A 258 3.63 -9.15 -3.07
C GLN A 258 4.62 -8.40 -2.19
N LYS A 259 5.88 -8.83 -2.22
CA LYS A 259 7.00 -8.30 -1.44
C LYS A 259 8.10 -7.81 -2.38
N ALA A 260 8.84 -6.78 -1.97
CA ALA A 260 9.91 -6.19 -2.78
C ALA A 260 10.99 -7.20 -3.26
N ASN A 261 11.30 -8.21 -2.45
CA ASN A 261 12.33 -9.20 -2.74
C ASN A 261 11.77 -10.55 -3.26
N GLN A 262 10.54 -10.57 -3.74
CA GLN A 262 9.86 -11.81 -4.13
C GLN A 262 10.57 -12.53 -5.28
N GLN A 263 11.08 -11.78 -6.26
CA GLN A 263 11.79 -12.31 -7.42
C GLN A 263 13.09 -13.08 -7.09
N PHE A 264 13.67 -12.85 -5.92
CA PHE A 264 14.97 -13.47 -5.54
C PHE A 264 14.84 -14.78 -4.77
N ASN A 265 13.66 -15.16 -4.33
CA ASN A 265 13.48 -16.29 -3.41
C ASN A 265 12.28 -17.19 -3.70
N TRP A 266 11.72 -17.10 -4.91
CA TRP A 266 10.53 -17.87 -5.34
C TRP A 266 9.36 -17.84 -4.33
N HIS A 267 9.22 -16.76 -3.57
CA HIS A 267 8.04 -16.55 -2.74
C HIS A 267 6.91 -15.93 -3.57
N GLY A 268 5.66 -16.32 -3.34
CA GLY A 268 4.50 -15.71 -3.99
C GLY A 268 3.61 -16.70 -4.71
N ASP A 269 2.96 -16.21 -5.76
CA ASP A 269 1.94 -16.94 -6.50
C ASP A 269 2.53 -17.54 -7.76
N PHE A 270 2.12 -18.78 -8.04
CA PHE A 270 2.52 -19.54 -9.22
C PHE A 270 1.30 -20.16 -9.87
N ILE A 271 1.28 -20.21 -11.18
CA ILE A 271 0.23 -20.83 -11.95
C ILE A 271 0.78 -22.12 -12.56
N PHE A 272 0.03 -23.20 -12.39
CA PHE A 272 0.26 -24.43 -13.11
C PHE A 272 -0.53 -24.37 -14.40
N GLU A 273 0.15 -24.18 -15.55
CA GLU A 273 -0.53 -24.11 -16.84
C GLU A 273 -0.99 -25.49 -17.29
N LYS A 274 -2.32 -25.67 -17.40
CA LYS A 274 -2.93 -26.87 -17.96
C LYS A 274 -2.84 -26.94 -19.49
N ALA A 275 -2.37 -25.88 -20.15
CA ALA A 275 -2.29 -25.83 -21.60
C ALA A 275 -1.37 -26.90 -22.19
N LEU A 276 -0.38 -27.37 -21.43
CA LEU A 276 0.46 -28.51 -21.78
C LEU A 276 -0.32 -29.84 -21.85
N GLU A 277 -1.48 -29.95 -21.22
CA GLU A 277 -2.34 -31.15 -21.33
C GLU A 277 -3.12 -31.21 -22.66
N LYS A 278 -3.28 -30.10 -23.37
CA LYS A 278 -4.04 -30.04 -24.64
C LYS A 278 -3.19 -30.21 -25.91
N LEU A 279 -1.90 -29.99 -25.78
CA LEU A 279 -0.98 -30.24 -26.88
C LEU A 279 -0.58 -31.71 -26.86
N LYS A 280 -0.70 -32.35 -28.01
CA LYS A 280 -0.27 -33.72 -28.15
C LYS A 280 1.12 -33.88 -27.56
N TYR A 281 1.20 -34.67 -26.51
CA TYR A 281 2.32 -34.86 -25.59
C TYR A 281 3.69 -35.05 -26.27
N ASP A 282 3.70 -35.51 -27.52
CA ASP A 282 4.90 -35.90 -28.25
C ASP A 282 5.60 -34.75 -28.99
N GLU A 283 4.89 -33.71 -29.46
CA GLU A 283 5.49 -32.64 -30.24
C GLU A 283 6.08 -31.50 -29.38
N GLN A 284 5.51 -31.26 -28.20
CA GLN A 284 5.97 -30.17 -27.36
C GLN A 284 7.03 -30.55 -26.33
N LEU A 285 7.07 -31.81 -25.91
CA LEU A 285 8.21 -32.31 -25.13
C LEU A 285 9.51 -32.18 -25.93
N PHE A 286 9.45 -32.25 -27.26
CA PHE A 286 10.58 -32.10 -28.15
C PHE A 286 11.05 -30.64 -28.22
N GLU A 287 10.15 -29.66 -28.34
CA GLU A 287 10.51 -28.23 -28.33
C GLU A 287 11.03 -27.77 -26.98
N ILE A 288 10.42 -28.22 -25.85
CA ILE A 288 10.88 -27.88 -24.51
C ILE A 288 12.26 -28.49 -24.22
N ASN A 289 12.53 -29.70 -24.69
CA ASN A 289 13.85 -30.33 -24.53
C ASN A 289 14.92 -29.67 -25.42
N GLU A 290 14.60 -29.25 -26.65
CA GLU A 290 15.53 -28.49 -27.49
C GLU A 290 15.87 -27.11 -26.91
N ILE A 291 14.90 -26.45 -26.27
CA ILE A 291 15.13 -25.18 -25.57
C ILE A 291 15.95 -25.40 -24.30
N ALA A 292 15.69 -26.49 -23.55
CA ALA A 292 16.43 -26.80 -22.33
C ALA A 292 17.89 -27.22 -22.57
N GLU A 293 18.19 -27.78 -23.74
CA GLU A 293 19.58 -28.13 -24.14
C GLU A 293 20.36 -26.91 -24.67
N LYS A 294 19.70 -25.83 -25.07
CA LYS A 294 20.30 -24.62 -25.62
C LYS A 294 20.65 -23.55 -24.58
N TYR A 295 20.15 -23.65 -23.36
CA TYR A 295 20.35 -22.68 -22.27
C TYR A 295 20.63 -23.38 -20.92
#